data_cd0752c502e9d64352101de91b8a332a
#
_entry.id   cd0752c502e9d64352101de91b8a332a
#
_cell.length_a   1.000
_cell.length_b   1.000
_cell.length_c   1.000
_cell.angle_alpha   90.00
_cell.angle_beta   90.00
_cell.angle_gamma   90.00
#
_symmetry.space_group_name_H-M   'P 1'
#
loop_
_entity.id
_entity.type
_entity.pdbx_description
1 polymer ?
#
loop_
_entity_poly.entity_id
_entity_poly.type
_entity_poly.pdbx_seq_one_letter_code
_entity_poly.pdbx_strand_id
1 'polypeptide(L)'
;MKVNALEKIAIFIDEHHVLSLATSDGKNLSACSLFYAYSQEKNSFIVASSDDTTHIAHIKKNNSVAGNILLETQTVGKIQGLQFRGKFVELNESSLKNLYFKSFPYALALKPKLWKIEVDFFKMTDNRLGFGKKIIWPEPSA
;
A
#
# COMPACT_ATOMS: atom_id res chain seq x y z
N MET A 1 -6.16 -10.51 24.71
CA MET A 1 -6.32 -9.19 24.08
C MET A 1 -6.73 -9.35 22.62
N LYS A 2 -7.80 -8.72 22.22
CA LYS A 2 -8.25 -8.77 20.82
C LYS A 2 -7.34 -7.88 19.96
N VAL A 3 -6.79 -8.47 18.88
CA VAL A 3 -6.08 -7.71 17.86
C VAL A 3 -7.14 -7.08 16.96
N ASN A 4 -7.11 -5.76 16.80
CA ASN A 4 -8.09 -5.06 15.95
C ASN A 4 -7.79 -5.27 14.45
N ALA A 5 -8.73 -4.86 13.59
CA ALA A 5 -8.63 -5.07 12.14
C ALA A 5 -7.35 -4.46 11.57
N LEU A 6 -7.02 -3.22 11.95
CA LEU A 6 -5.84 -2.54 11.41
C LEU A 6 -4.53 -3.23 11.82
N GLU A 7 -4.45 -3.74 13.05
CA GLU A 7 -3.27 -4.47 13.50
C GLU A 7 -3.06 -5.77 12.71
N LYS A 8 -4.14 -6.51 12.42
CA LYS A 8 -4.07 -7.74 11.60
C LYS A 8 -3.61 -7.40 10.18
N ILE A 9 -4.14 -6.35 9.61
CA ILE A 9 -3.77 -5.88 8.27
C ILE A 9 -2.30 -5.45 8.27
N ALA A 10 -1.84 -4.71 9.28
CA ALA A 10 -0.46 -4.25 9.38
C ALA A 10 0.53 -5.42 9.46
N ILE A 11 0.19 -6.50 10.15
CA ILE A 11 1.03 -7.71 10.20
C ILE A 11 1.22 -8.27 8.78
N PHE A 12 0.15 -8.39 8.00
CA PHE A 12 0.22 -8.86 6.62
C PHE A 12 1.09 -7.92 5.77
N ILE A 13 0.90 -6.60 5.90
CA ILE A 13 1.68 -5.61 5.16
C ILE A 13 3.17 -5.75 5.45
N ASP A 14 3.55 -5.93 6.72
CA ASP A 14 4.96 -6.04 7.14
C ASP A 14 5.62 -7.33 6.65
N GLU A 15 4.85 -8.36 6.33
CA GLU A 15 5.36 -9.61 5.79
C GLU A 15 5.68 -9.53 4.29
N HIS A 16 5.26 -8.46 3.62
CA HIS A 16 5.40 -8.30 2.17
C HIS A 16 6.16 -7.01 1.85
N HIS A 17 6.55 -6.83 0.59
CA HIS A 17 7.46 -5.75 0.19
C HIS A 17 7.03 -5.00 -1.05
N VAL A 18 6.12 -5.55 -1.84
CA VAL A 18 5.71 -4.99 -3.13
C VAL A 18 4.20 -4.85 -3.17
N LEU A 19 3.75 -3.67 -3.57
CA LEU A 19 2.34 -3.44 -3.84
C LEU A 19 2.12 -3.25 -5.34
N SER A 20 0.92 -3.54 -5.80
CA SER A 20 0.44 -3.13 -7.12
C SER A 20 -0.38 -1.87 -6.94
N LEU A 21 -0.14 -0.89 -7.80
CA LEU A 21 -0.80 0.41 -7.75
C LEU A 21 -1.60 0.65 -9.02
N ALA A 22 -2.85 1.05 -8.87
CA ALA A 22 -3.71 1.47 -9.95
C ALA A 22 -3.96 2.97 -9.86
N THR A 23 -3.76 3.68 -10.97
CA THR A 23 -3.96 5.12 -11.08
C THR A 23 -4.83 5.47 -12.28
N SER A 24 -5.41 6.66 -12.25
CA SER A 24 -6.22 7.19 -13.35
C SER A 24 -6.01 8.69 -13.46
N ASP A 25 -5.98 9.19 -14.70
CA ASP A 25 -6.01 10.64 -14.95
C ASP A 25 -7.43 11.16 -15.20
N GLY A 26 -8.44 10.30 -15.03
CA GLY A 26 -9.84 10.59 -15.34
C GLY A 26 -10.29 9.96 -16.66
N LYS A 27 -9.37 9.58 -17.52
CA LYS A 27 -9.61 8.95 -18.83
C LYS A 27 -8.90 7.62 -18.98
N ASN A 28 -7.61 7.59 -18.61
CA ASN A 28 -6.72 6.44 -18.81
C ASN A 28 -6.41 5.81 -17.48
N LEU A 29 -6.22 4.50 -17.48
CA LEU A 29 -5.84 3.71 -16.32
C LEU A 29 -4.41 3.21 -16.50
N SER A 30 -3.68 3.09 -15.40
CA SER A 30 -2.36 2.48 -15.39
C SER A 30 -2.20 1.62 -14.14
N ALA A 31 -1.37 0.59 -14.26
CA ALA A 31 -0.99 -0.26 -13.14
C ALA A 31 0.53 -0.42 -13.12
N CYS A 32 1.10 -0.40 -11.93
CA CYS A 32 2.54 -0.64 -11.74
C CYS A 32 2.77 -1.34 -10.40
N SER A 33 4.01 -1.83 -10.21
CA SER A 33 4.43 -2.45 -8.96
C SER A 33 5.49 -1.59 -8.30
N LEU A 34 5.39 -1.40 -6.99
CA LEU A 34 6.32 -0.57 -6.23
C LEU A 34 6.74 -1.29 -4.95
N PHE A 35 8.02 -1.21 -4.62
CA PHE A 35 8.49 -1.54 -3.27
C PHE A 35 7.97 -0.48 -2.30
N TYR A 36 7.67 -0.90 -1.08
CA TYR A 36 7.13 0.02 -0.08
C TYR A 36 7.72 -0.21 1.31
N ALA A 37 7.73 0.85 2.10
CA ALA A 37 7.76 0.79 3.54
C ALA A 37 6.39 1.22 4.06
N TYR A 38 5.99 0.79 5.24
CA TYR A 38 4.67 1.10 5.77
C TYR A 38 4.76 1.65 7.18
N SER A 39 4.03 2.74 7.43
CA SER A 39 3.85 3.33 8.75
C SER A 39 2.44 3.04 9.24
N GLN A 40 2.30 2.19 10.27
CA GLN A 40 1.00 1.93 10.87
C GLN A 40 0.49 3.18 11.58
N GLU A 41 1.37 3.93 12.25
CA GLU A 41 1.01 5.16 12.96
C GLU A 41 0.35 6.18 12.04
N LYS A 42 0.93 6.38 10.84
CA LYS A 42 0.41 7.33 9.86
C LYS A 42 -0.55 6.67 8.86
N ASN A 43 -0.70 5.36 8.93
CA ASN A 43 -1.46 4.55 7.97
C ASN A 43 -1.11 4.92 6.51
N SER A 44 0.17 4.90 6.20
CA SER A 44 0.68 5.34 4.91
C SER A 44 1.75 4.38 4.40
N PHE A 45 1.71 4.12 3.09
CA PHE A 45 2.82 3.48 2.37
C PHE A 45 3.79 4.56 1.90
N ILE A 46 5.08 4.28 2.00
CA ILE A 46 6.13 5.15 1.46
C ILE A 46 6.73 4.44 0.26
N VAL A 47 6.78 5.12 -0.88
CA VAL A 47 7.24 4.57 -2.15
C VAL A 47 8.16 5.55 -2.86
N ALA A 48 9.03 5.03 -3.74
CA ALA A 48 9.90 5.84 -4.59
C ALA A 48 9.35 5.84 -6.00
N SER A 49 9.27 7.01 -6.63
CA SER A 49 8.84 7.13 -8.03
C SER A 49 9.42 8.38 -8.68
N SER A 50 9.85 8.25 -9.93
CA SER A 50 10.36 9.36 -10.73
C SER A 50 9.23 10.16 -11.35
N ASP A 51 9.43 11.46 -11.49
CA ASP A 51 8.42 12.38 -12.05
C ASP A 51 8.03 12.05 -13.50
N ASP A 52 8.87 11.33 -14.23
CA ASP A 52 8.65 10.96 -15.63
C ASP A 52 7.83 9.69 -15.82
N THR A 53 7.33 9.09 -14.75
CA THR A 53 6.51 7.88 -14.84
C THR A 53 5.05 8.20 -15.15
N THR A 54 4.36 7.23 -15.77
CA THR A 54 2.93 7.38 -16.09
C THR A 54 2.09 7.56 -14.84
N HIS A 55 2.34 6.78 -13.78
CA HIS A 55 1.54 6.89 -12.57
C HIS A 55 1.71 8.24 -11.87
N ILE A 56 2.90 8.86 -11.93
CA ILE A 56 3.08 10.21 -11.37
C ILE A 56 2.35 11.25 -12.22
N ALA A 57 2.36 11.13 -13.55
CA ALA A 57 1.56 11.99 -14.41
C ALA A 57 0.07 11.91 -14.06
N HIS A 58 -0.42 10.70 -13.79
CA HIS A 58 -1.82 10.47 -13.40
C HIS A 58 -2.16 11.15 -12.07
N ILE A 59 -1.33 10.96 -11.05
CA ILE A 59 -1.66 11.46 -9.70
C ILE A 59 -1.61 12.98 -9.61
N LYS A 60 -0.89 13.64 -10.49
CA LYS A 60 -0.92 15.11 -10.59
C LYS A 60 -2.28 15.64 -11.03
N LYS A 61 -3.05 14.84 -11.76
CA LYS A 61 -4.41 15.18 -12.18
C LYS A 61 -5.46 14.60 -11.24
N ASN A 62 -5.22 13.40 -10.72
CA ASN A 62 -6.14 12.69 -9.85
C ASN A 62 -5.34 11.84 -8.87
N ASN A 63 -5.22 12.30 -7.65
CA ASN A 63 -4.40 11.62 -6.64
C ASN A 63 -5.12 10.48 -5.91
N SER A 64 -6.37 10.19 -6.25
CA SER A 64 -7.08 9.01 -5.73
C SER A 64 -6.52 7.77 -6.39
N VAL A 65 -6.09 6.81 -5.58
CA VAL A 65 -5.46 5.58 -6.06
C VAL A 65 -6.07 4.37 -5.38
N ALA A 66 -5.88 3.21 -6.02
CA ALA A 66 -6.19 1.92 -5.43
C ALA A 66 -5.01 0.99 -5.66
N GLY A 67 -4.94 -0.07 -4.87
CA GLY A 67 -3.89 -1.05 -5.07
C GLY A 67 -4.15 -2.33 -4.32
N ASN A 68 -3.18 -3.24 -4.42
CA ASN A 68 -3.25 -4.48 -3.67
C ASN A 68 -1.87 -5.02 -3.32
N ILE A 69 -1.86 -5.89 -2.33
CA ILE A 69 -0.71 -6.71 -1.94
C ILE A 69 -1.21 -8.14 -1.91
N LEU A 70 -0.49 -9.05 -2.55
CA LEU A 70 -0.91 -10.43 -2.70
C LEU A 70 0.15 -11.39 -2.18
N LEU A 71 -0.27 -12.38 -1.39
CA LEU A 71 0.52 -13.58 -1.16
C LEU A 71 0.32 -14.50 -2.36
N GLU A 72 1.36 -14.68 -3.17
CA GLU A 72 1.29 -15.62 -4.29
C GLU A 72 1.26 -17.04 -3.77
N THR A 73 0.24 -17.82 -4.16
CA THR A 73 0.09 -19.21 -3.78
C THR A 73 -0.87 -19.91 -4.74
N GLN A 74 -0.61 -21.20 -4.98
CA GLN A 74 -1.52 -22.06 -5.72
C GLN A 74 -2.51 -22.77 -4.79
N THR A 75 -2.35 -22.64 -3.48
CA THR A 75 -3.18 -23.33 -2.49
C THR A 75 -4.31 -22.43 -2.05
N VAL A 76 -5.54 -22.77 -2.44
CA VAL A 76 -6.74 -21.96 -2.17
C VAL A 76 -6.91 -21.64 -0.68
N GLY A 77 -6.67 -22.60 0.20
CA GLY A 77 -6.79 -22.40 1.65
C GLY A 77 -5.75 -21.47 2.26
N LYS A 78 -4.71 -21.11 1.51
CA LYS A 78 -3.64 -20.20 1.97
C LYS A 78 -3.74 -18.82 1.35
N ILE A 79 -4.73 -18.55 0.52
CA ILE A 79 -4.87 -17.24 -0.14
C ILE A 79 -5.00 -16.13 0.89
N GLN A 80 -4.17 -15.13 0.74
CA GLN A 80 -4.24 -13.87 1.47
C GLN A 80 -4.02 -12.74 0.48
N GLY A 81 -4.85 -11.72 0.55
CA GLY A 81 -4.73 -10.56 -0.31
C GLY A 81 -5.31 -9.32 0.35
N LEU A 82 -4.68 -8.19 0.11
CA LEU A 82 -5.09 -6.91 0.66
C LEU A 82 -5.40 -5.94 -0.47
N GLN A 83 -6.60 -5.38 -0.45
CA GLN A 83 -6.96 -4.24 -1.30
C GLN A 83 -6.90 -2.97 -0.48
N PHE A 84 -6.44 -1.89 -1.09
CA PHE A 84 -6.45 -0.59 -0.42
C PHE A 84 -6.87 0.52 -1.37
N ARG A 85 -7.34 1.63 -0.79
CA ARG A 85 -7.60 2.89 -1.49
C ARG A 85 -7.03 4.02 -0.66
N GLY A 86 -6.59 5.08 -1.32
CA GLY A 86 -6.02 6.22 -0.62
C GLY A 86 -5.66 7.36 -1.56
N LYS A 87 -4.86 8.26 -1.03
CA LYS A 87 -4.35 9.43 -1.74
C LYS A 87 -2.83 9.35 -1.89
N PHE A 88 -2.36 9.51 -3.10
CA PHE A 88 -0.95 9.50 -3.43
C PHE A 88 -0.45 10.94 -3.47
N VAL A 89 0.37 11.32 -2.50
CA VAL A 89 0.79 12.71 -2.30
C VAL A 89 2.30 12.80 -2.05
N GLU A 90 2.85 14.00 -2.18
CA GLU A 90 4.27 14.23 -1.89
C GLU A 90 4.59 13.95 -0.42
N LEU A 91 5.79 13.44 -0.19
CA LEU A 91 6.27 13.11 1.15
C LEU A 91 7.14 14.24 1.67
N ASN A 92 6.77 14.79 2.83
CA ASN A 92 7.49 15.89 3.48
C ASN A 92 8.06 15.50 4.85
N GLU A 93 7.56 14.43 5.47
CA GLU A 93 7.95 14.05 6.81
C GLU A 93 9.27 13.27 6.83
N SER A 94 10.28 13.81 7.54
CA SER A 94 11.60 13.18 7.66
C SER A 94 11.52 11.79 8.30
N SER A 95 10.62 11.59 9.24
CA SER A 95 10.44 10.28 9.91
C SER A 95 10.03 9.20 8.92
N LEU A 96 9.17 9.53 7.96
CA LEU A 96 8.71 8.57 6.95
C LEU A 96 9.80 8.31 5.90
N LYS A 97 10.59 9.32 5.55
CA LYS A 97 11.77 9.13 4.68
C LYS A 97 12.76 8.16 5.32
N ASN A 98 13.03 8.34 6.60
CA ASN A 98 13.93 7.47 7.34
C ASN A 98 13.41 6.03 7.40
N LEU A 99 12.10 5.85 7.54
CA LEU A 99 11.48 4.52 7.52
C LEU A 99 11.74 3.80 6.19
N TYR A 100 11.60 4.51 5.08
CA TYR A 100 11.86 3.94 3.75
C TYR A 100 13.33 3.52 3.61
N PHE A 101 14.27 4.41 3.94
CA PHE A 101 15.70 4.12 3.80
C PHE A 101 16.20 3.07 4.79
N LYS A 102 15.53 2.90 5.92
CA LYS A 102 15.82 1.80 6.85
C LYS A 102 15.49 0.46 6.21
N SER A 103 14.39 0.38 5.46
CA SER A 103 14.00 -0.84 4.74
C SER A 103 14.84 -1.07 3.49
N PHE A 104 15.29 0.01 2.83
CA PHE A 104 16.03 -0.04 1.57
C PHE A 104 17.27 0.85 1.63
N PRO A 105 18.32 0.44 2.40
CA PRO A 105 19.49 1.31 2.65
C PRO A 105 20.23 1.75 1.40
N TYR A 106 20.36 0.87 0.39
CA TYR A 106 21.08 1.23 -0.85
C TYR A 106 20.30 2.21 -1.71
N ALA A 107 19.01 2.38 -1.51
CA ALA A 107 18.23 3.38 -2.24
C ALA A 107 18.69 4.80 -1.88
N LEU A 108 19.25 5.00 -0.69
CA LEU A 108 19.74 6.31 -0.26
C LEU A 108 20.78 6.88 -1.23
N ALA A 109 21.66 6.03 -1.78
CA ALA A 109 22.69 6.44 -2.73
C ALA A 109 22.10 6.95 -4.06
N LEU A 110 20.92 6.47 -4.43
CA LEU A 110 20.23 6.83 -5.68
C LEU A 110 19.43 8.13 -5.55
N LYS A 111 19.27 8.63 -4.33
CA LYS A 111 18.49 9.84 -4.01
C LYS A 111 17.12 9.88 -4.68
N PRO A 112 16.27 8.84 -4.49
CA PRO A 112 14.98 8.79 -5.16
C PRO A 112 14.04 9.83 -4.59
N LYS A 113 13.09 10.28 -5.42
CA LYS A 113 11.98 11.08 -4.94
C LYS A 113 10.99 10.14 -4.24
N LEU A 114 10.62 10.48 -3.01
CA LEU A 114 9.71 9.68 -2.20
C LEU A 114 8.32 10.31 -2.15
N TRP A 115 7.32 9.43 -2.10
CA TRP A 115 5.92 9.77 -2.04
C TRP A 115 5.27 8.94 -0.95
N LYS A 116 4.08 9.35 -0.52
CA LYS A 116 3.29 8.52 0.40
C LYS A 116 1.91 8.26 -0.17
N ILE A 117 1.37 7.11 0.17
CA ILE A 117 -0.03 6.77 -0.09
C ILE A 117 -0.72 6.79 1.26
N GLU A 118 -1.53 7.83 1.49
CA GLU A 118 -2.34 7.94 2.71
C GLU A 118 -3.58 7.08 2.54
N VAL A 119 -3.68 6.00 3.31
CA VAL A 119 -4.73 4.99 3.13
C VAL A 119 -5.98 5.39 3.89
N ASP A 120 -7.13 5.28 3.21
CA ASP A 120 -8.43 5.52 3.82
C ASP A 120 -9.33 4.27 3.85
N PHE A 121 -8.90 3.17 3.20
CA PHE A 121 -9.69 1.94 3.16
C PHE A 121 -8.79 0.73 2.93
N PHE A 122 -9.04 -0.32 3.71
CA PHE A 122 -8.46 -1.65 3.52
C PHE A 122 -9.54 -2.72 3.48
N LYS A 123 -9.36 -3.71 2.61
CA LYS A 123 -10.15 -4.94 2.60
C LYS A 123 -9.19 -6.11 2.43
N MET A 124 -9.07 -6.93 3.47
CA MET A 124 -8.20 -8.11 3.45
C MET A 124 -9.03 -9.37 3.31
N THR A 125 -8.65 -10.24 2.38
CA THR A 125 -9.16 -11.60 2.26
C THR A 125 -8.14 -12.52 2.89
N ASP A 126 -8.60 -13.41 3.79
CA ASP A 126 -7.73 -14.41 4.42
C ASP A 126 -8.47 -15.75 4.51
N ASN A 127 -8.18 -16.65 3.57
CA ASN A 127 -8.83 -17.94 3.50
C ASN A 127 -8.44 -18.89 4.63
N ARG A 128 -7.36 -18.60 5.36
CA ARG A 128 -6.99 -19.40 6.54
C ARG A 128 -8.00 -19.28 7.67
N LEU A 129 -8.75 -18.17 7.71
CA LEU A 129 -9.78 -17.90 8.71
C LEU A 129 -11.14 -18.47 8.29
N GLY A 130 -11.25 -19.01 7.08
CA GLY A 130 -12.48 -19.51 6.47
C GLY A 130 -12.54 -19.00 5.04
N PHE A 131 -13.08 -19.83 4.13
CA PHE A 131 -13.12 -19.50 2.71
C PHE A 131 -13.79 -18.14 2.46
N GLY A 132 -13.07 -17.23 1.83
CA GLY A 132 -13.57 -15.89 1.51
C GLY A 132 -13.73 -14.94 2.70
N LYS A 133 -13.15 -15.26 3.86
CA LYS A 133 -13.26 -14.42 5.06
C LYS A 133 -12.62 -13.06 4.81
N LYS A 134 -13.33 -11.97 5.16
CA LYS A 134 -12.90 -10.59 4.95
C LYS A 134 -12.64 -9.87 6.25
N ILE A 135 -11.61 -9.00 6.24
CA ILE A 135 -11.33 -8.04 7.31
C ILE A 135 -11.35 -6.66 6.66
N ILE A 136 -12.18 -5.76 7.17
CA ILE A 136 -12.39 -4.42 6.58
C ILE A 136 -11.99 -3.36 7.59
N TRP A 137 -11.26 -2.35 7.12
CA TRP A 137 -10.92 -1.16 7.88
C TRP A 137 -11.16 0.10 7.02
N PRO A 138 -11.77 1.18 7.52
CA PRO A 138 -12.40 1.27 8.84
C PRO A 138 -13.55 0.27 8.97
N GLU A 139 -13.83 -0.15 10.19
CA GLU A 139 -14.92 -1.08 10.42
C GLU A 139 -16.24 -0.45 9.99
N PRO A 140 -17.13 -1.23 9.32
CA PRO A 140 -18.43 -0.70 8.92
C PRO A 140 -19.21 -0.23 10.15
N SER A 141 -19.92 0.91 10.00
CA SER A 141 -20.83 1.39 11.04
C SER A 141 -21.96 0.39 11.25
N ALA A 142 -22.26 0.15 12.51
CA ALA A 142 -23.38 -0.74 12.88
C ALA A 142 -24.72 -0.06 12.53
#